data_20df7d488d2d3f54f9b99c8c7c8b8bf6
#
_entry.id   20df7d488d2d3f54f9b99c8c7c8b8bf6
#
_cell.length_a   1.000
_cell.length_b   1.000
_cell.length_c   1.000
_cell.angle_alpha   90.00
_cell.angle_beta   90.00
_cell.angle_gamma   90.00
#
_symmetry.space_group_name_H-M   'P 1'
#
loop_
_entity.id
_entity.type
_entity.pdbx_description
1 polymer ?
#
loop_
_entity_poly.entity_id
_entity_poly.type
_entity_poly.pdbx_seq_one_letter_code
_entity_poly.pdbx_strand_id
1 'polypeptide(L)'
;MSNTLIKTDYNFPGQKSVYKGKVRDVYAFEDDQLVMIASDRLSAFDVVMPKGIPYKGQILNQIATKMMKDTEDLVPNWLQATPDPNVAVGEACEPFKVEMVIRGYLSGHAAREYKAGKRTLCGVAMPEGMKENDRFPEPIITPATKAEQGDHDEDISKEDILKRGIVSAEDYAVLEDYTKKLFQRGTEIAEKRGLILVDTKYE
;
A
#
# COMPACT_ATOMS: atom_id res chain seq x y z
N MET A 1 -9.19 15.72 -27.97
CA MET A 1 -8.52 14.42 -27.70
C MET A 1 -8.29 14.37 -26.21
N SER A 2 -8.59 13.25 -25.55
CA SER A 2 -8.36 13.10 -24.10
C SER A 2 -6.85 13.05 -23.86
N ASN A 3 -6.31 13.97 -23.08
CA ASN A 3 -4.90 13.97 -22.64
C ASN A 3 -4.68 12.96 -21.50
N THR A 4 -5.15 11.73 -21.65
CA THR A 4 -4.97 10.67 -20.66
C THR A 4 -3.84 9.73 -21.05
N LEU A 5 -2.91 9.49 -20.14
CA LEU A 5 -1.86 8.49 -20.29
C LEU A 5 -2.41 7.10 -19.90
N ILE A 6 -2.88 6.34 -20.88
CA ILE A 6 -3.43 4.99 -20.63
C ILE A 6 -2.45 3.86 -21.01
N LYS A 7 -1.39 4.17 -21.75
CA LYS A 7 -0.38 3.21 -22.19
C LYS A 7 0.98 3.89 -22.27
N THR A 8 2.00 3.19 -21.83
CA THR A 8 3.39 3.55 -22.12
C THR A 8 3.99 2.50 -23.04
N ASP A 9 4.90 2.91 -23.90
CA ASP A 9 5.59 2.05 -24.85
C ASP A 9 7.02 2.55 -25.08
N TYR A 10 7.73 2.69 -23.95
CA TYR A 10 9.11 3.15 -23.96
C TYR A 10 10.08 1.98 -24.06
N ASN A 11 11.21 2.26 -24.69
CA ASN A 11 12.36 1.38 -24.73
C ASN A 11 13.58 2.17 -24.25
N PHE A 12 13.96 1.94 -23.01
CA PHE A 12 15.08 2.64 -22.41
C PHE A 12 16.40 1.88 -22.61
N PRO A 13 17.53 2.58 -22.79
CA PRO A 13 18.84 1.93 -22.76
C PRO A 13 19.05 1.22 -21.40
N GLY A 14 19.53 -0.02 -21.42
CA GLY A 14 19.74 -0.82 -20.20
C GLY A 14 18.46 -1.40 -19.56
N GLN A 15 17.31 -1.28 -20.22
CA GLN A 15 16.08 -1.89 -19.73
C GLN A 15 16.17 -3.42 -19.82
N LYS A 16 15.95 -4.08 -18.67
CA LYS A 16 15.91 -5.53 -18.54
C LYS A 16 14.50 -6.12 -18.81
N SER A 17 13.49 -5.47 -18.24
CA SER A 17 12.10 -5.92 -18.38
C SER A 17 11.10 -4.78 -18.21
N VAL A 18 9.84 -5.05 -18.59
CA VAL A 18 8.71 -4.16 -18.31
C VAL A 18 7.53 -4.99 -17.82
N TYR A 19 6.95 -4.53 -16.71
CA TYR A 19 5.69 -5.07 -16.17
C TYR A 19 4.58 -4.03 -16.37
N LYS A 20 3.50 -4.45 -17.02
CA LYS A 20 2.30 -3.63 -17.25
C LYS A 20 1.23 -3.97 -16.22
N GLY A 21 1.20 -3.22 -15.14
CA GLY A 21 0.21 -3.39 -14.09
C GLY A 21 -1.15 -2.77 -14.42
N LYS A 22 -2.14 -2.95 -13.53
CA LYS A 22 -3.49 -2.40 -13.70
C LYS A 22 -3.50 -0.87 -13.86
N VAL A 23 -2.62 -0.16 -13.16
CA VAL A 23 -2.58 1.32 -13.11
C VAL A 23 -1.16 1.90 -13.21
N ARG A 24 -0.12 1.10 -13.17
CA ARG A 24 1.29 1.49 -13.30
C ARG A 24 1.99 0.61 -14.30
N ASP A 25 2.96 1.19 -14.99
CA ASP A 25 3.92 0.46 -15.80
C ASP A 25 5.29 0.57 -15.11
N VAL A 26 5.96 -0.58 -14.89
CA VAL A 26 7.21 -0.69 -14.17
C VAL A 26 8.29 -1.18 -15.10
N TYR A 27 9.33 -0.40 -15.28
CA TYR A 27 10.51 -0.72 -16.08
C TYR A 27 11.66 -1.05 -15.12
N ALA A 28 12.21 -2.24 -15.23
CA ALA A 28 13.35 -2.69 -14.45
C ALA A 28 14.64 -2.61 -15.27
N PHE A 29 15.75 -2.28 -14.60
CA PHE A 29 17.06 -2.11 -15.19
C PHE A 29 18.07 -3.10 -14.60
N GLU A 30 19.25 -3.25 -15.26
CA GLU A 30 20.28 -4.20 -14.86
C GLU A 30 21.01 -3.83 -13.56
N ASP A 31 20.99 -2.55 -13.21
CA ASP A 31 21.61 -1.98 -12.00
C ASP A 31 20.65 -1.92 -10.80
N ASP A 32 19.65 -2.79 -10.78
CA ASP A 32 18.62 -2.87 -9.74
C ASP A 32 17.82 -1.57 -9.55
N GLN A 33 17.73 -0.76 -10.57
CA GLN A 33 16.84 0.40 -10.60
C GLN A 33 15.45 0.03 -11.16
N LEU A 34 14.43 0.75 -10.66
CA LEU A 34 13.07 0.74 -11.20
C LEU A 34 12.64 2.13 -11.64
N VAL A 35 11.98 2.20 -12.78
CA VAL A 35 11.21 3.37 -13.20
C VAL A 35 9.72 2.99 -13.21
N MET A 36 8.96 3.59 -12.31
CA MET A 36 7.50 3.42 -12.23
C MET A 36 6.80 4.59 -12.89
N ILE A 37 5.92 4.31 -13.84
CA ILE A 37 5.09 5.31 -14.50
C ILE A 37 3.64 5.11 -14.08
N ALA A 38 3.12 6.03 -13.28
CA ALA A 38 1.73 6.04 -12.88
C ALA A 38 0.87 6.52 -14.06
N SER A 39 0.02 5.64 -14.55
CA SER A 39 -0.89 5.94 -15.66
C SER A 39 -2.22 6.51 -15.17
N ASP A 40 -2.99 7.03 -16.10
CA ASP A 40 -4.35 7.52 -15.84
C ASP A 40 -5.40 6.41 -15.88
N ARG A 41 -4.96 5.14 -16.04
CA ARG A 41 -5.87 3.98 -15.98
C ARG A 41 -6.55 3.91 -14.61
N LEU A 42 -7.83 3.52 -14.63
CA LEU A 42 -8.63 3.22 -13.45
C LEU A 42 -8.92 1.73 -13.43
N SER A 43 -8.69 1.10 -12.28
CA SER A 43 -9.14 -0.26 -12.00
C SER A 43 -10.17 -0.22 -10.88
N ALA A 44 -11.29 -0.92 -11.08
CA ALA A 44 -12.33 -1.07 -10.08
C ALA A 44 -12.84 -2.53 -10.14
N PHE A 45 -12.95 -3.18 -8.98
CA PHE A 45 -13.32 -4.60 -8.88
C PHE A 45 -12.47 -5.51 -9.80
N ASP A 46 -11.15 -5.25 -9.83
CA ASP A 46 -10.15 -5.93 -10.67
C ASP A 46 -10.32 -5.76 -12.19
N VAL A 47 -11.26 -4.94 -12.62
CA VAL A 47 -11.47 -4.60 -14.02
C VAL A 47 -10.80 -3.26 -14.35
N VAL A 48 -9.91 -3.24 -15.34
CA VAL A 48 -9.35 -2.00 -15.89
C VAL A 48 -10.40 -1.34 -16.78
N MET A 49 -10.79 -0.13 -16.42
CA MET A 49 -11.81 0.62 -17.14
C MET A 49 -11.30 1.07 -18.52
N PRO A 50 -12.17 1.14 -19.54
CA PRO A 50 -11.76 1.46 -20.92
C PRO A 50 -11.30 2.92 -21.11
N LYS A 51 -11.61 3.81 -20.17
CA LYS A 51 -11.21 5.21 -20.18
C LYS A 51 -10.40 5.56 -18.96
N GLY A 52 -9.31 6.30 -19.12
CA GLY A 52 -8.52 6.85 -18.03
C GLY A 52 -9.15 8.15 -17.48
N ILE A 53 -8.74 8.51 -16.28
CA ILE A 53 -9.09 9.79 -15.64
C ILE A 53 -7.91 10.74 -15.86
N PRO A 54 -8.09 11.88 -16.53
CA PRO A 54 -7.01 12.83 -16.80
C PRO A 54 -6.27 13.22 -15.52
N TYR A 55 -4.94 13.23 -15.58
CA TYR A 55 -4.04 13.60 -14.47
C TYR A 55 -4.06 12.67 -13.24
N LYS A 56 -4.83 11.57 -13.24
CA LYS A 56 -4.89 10.64 -12.10
C LYS A 56 -3.50 10.11 -11.73
N GLY A 57 -2.72 9.68 -12.73
CA GLY A 57 -1.36 9.18 -12.51
C GLY A 57 -0.45 10.23 -11.87
N GLN A 58 -0.48 11.45 -12.36
CA GLN A 58 0.31 12.57 -11.84
C GLN A 58 -0.06 12.89 -10.38
N ILE A 59 -1.34 13.01 -10.08
CA ILE A 59 -1.82 13.34 -8.73
C ILE A 59 -1.40 12.25 -7.73
N LEU A 60 -1.64 10.98 -8.07
CA LEU A 60 -1.31 9.87 -7.17
C LEU A 60 0.19 9.71 -6.95
N ASN A 61 1.00 9.90 -8.01
CA ASN A 61 2.46 9.82 -7.88
C ASN A 61 3.03 10.96 -7.02
N GLN A 62 2.53 12.17 -7.19
CA GLN A 62 2.96 13.33 -6.38
C GLN A 62 2.55 13.19 -4.91
N ILE A 63 1.34 12.67 -4.63
CA ILE A 63 0.91 12.38 -3.25
C ILE A 63 1.83 11.31 -2.62
N ALA A 64 2.08 10.21 -3.33
CA ALA A 64 2.97 9.14 -2.86
C ALA A 64 4.39 9.67 -2.60
N THR A 65 4.96 10.43 -3.54
CA THR A 65 6.27 11.07 -3.40
C THR A 65 6.34 11.98 -2.17
N LYS A 66 5.30 12.80 -1.97
CA LYS A 66 5.23 13.66 -0.80
C LYS A 66 5.21 12.86 0.49
N MET A 67 4.38 11.82 0.58
CA MET A 67 4.29 10.98 1.78
C MET A 67 5.60 10.24 2.06
N MET A 68 6.27 9.70 1.04
CA MET A 68 7.59 9.08 1.20
C MET A 68 8.64 10.06 1.73
N LYS A 69 8.66 11.31 1.24
CA LYS A 69 9.55 12.37 1.74
C LYS A 69 9.19 12.83 3.15
N ASP A 70 7.91 12.96 3.47
CA ASP A 70 7.44 13.37 4.81
C ASP A 70 7.71 12.31 5.90
N THR A 71 8.14 11.11 5.51
CA THR A 71 8.40 9.96 6.40
C THR A 71 9.82 9.37 6.27
N GLU A 72 10.69 9.94 5.43
CA GLU A 72 12.06 9.43 5.20
C GLU A 72 12.94 9.46 6.45
N ASP A 73 12.62 10.31 7.42
CA ASP A 73 13.27 10.38 8.73
C ASP A 73 12.88 9.22 9.66
N LEU A 74 11.82 8.49 9.36
CA LEU A 74 11.28 7.39 10.16
C LEU A 74 11.61 6.02 9.58
N VAL A 75 11.47 5.89 8.25
CA VAL A 75 11.58 4.62 7.54
C VAL A 75 12.26 4.85 6.20
N PRO A 76 13.30 4.09 5.87
CA PRO A 76 13.88 4.13 4.53
C PRO A 76 12.83 3.73 3.49
N ASN A 77 12.92 4.29 2.29
CA ASN A 77 12.02 3.94 1.20
C ASN A 77 12.79 3.81 -0.13
N TRP A 78 12.14 3.20 -1.11
CA TRP A 78 12.75 2.89 -2.41
C TRP A 78 12.96 4.10 -3.33
N LEU A 79 12.33 5.25 -3.06
CA LEU A 79 12.29 6.41 -3.93
C LEU A 79 13.63 7.17 -3.94
N GLN A 80 14.20 7.38 -5.12
CA GLN A 80 15.42 8.17 -5.33
C GLN A 80 15.14 9.48 -6.08
N ALA A 81 14.25 9.46 -7.10
CA ALA A 81 13.96 10.63 -7.92
C ALA A 81 12.52 10.62 -8.48
N THR A 82 12.04 11.81 -8.82
CA THR A 82 10.75 12.03 -9.51
C THR A 82 10.97 12.99 -10.67
N PRO A 83 11.49 12.49 -11.80
CA PRO A 83 11.85 13.34 -12.95
C PRO A 83 10.65 13.94 -13.66
N ASP A 84 9.45 13.38 -13.46
CA ASP A 84 8.18 13.87 -14.03
C ASP A 84 7.05 13.64 -13.00
N PRO A 85 5.98 14.44 -13.03
CA PRO A 85 4.87 14.32 -12.07
C PRO A 85 4.27 12.92 -11.92
N ASN A 86 4.30 12.11 -12.96
CA ASN A 86 3.79 10.73 -12.93
C ASN A 86 4.88 9.65 -12.96
N VAL A 87 6.14 10.03 -12.82
CA VAL A 87 7.30 9.12 -12.86
C VAL A 87 8.03 9.11 -11.53
N ALA A 88 8.25 7.93 -10.99
CA ALA A 88 9.11 7.68 -9.83
C ALA A 88 10.26 6.76 -10.25
N VAL A 89 11.46 7.07 -9.78
CA VAL A 89 12.68 6.28 -9.99
C VAL A 89 13.21 5.89 -8.63
N GLY A 90 13.65 4.66 -8.48
CA GLY A 90 14.22 4.20 -7.23
C GLY A 90 14.78 2.79 -7.32
N GLU A 91 15.11 2.25 -6.16
CA GLU A 91 15.73 0.95 -6.00
C GLU A 91 14.72 -0.20 -6.14
N ALA A 92 15.12 -1.28 -6.80
CA ALA A 92 14.33 -2.51 -6.86
C ALA A 92 14.40 -3.23 -5.52
N CYS A 93 13.31 -3.19 -4.78
CA CYS A 93 13.17 -3.93 -3.53
C CYS A 93 12.45 -5.26 -3.77
N GLU A 94 12.84 -6.29 -3.05
CA GLU A 94 12.10 -7.54 -3.00
C GLU A 94 11.02 -7.43 -1.92
N PRO A 95 9.72 -7.41 -2.28
CA PRO A 95 8.66 -7.24 -1.30
C PRO A 95 8.42 -8.52 -0.50
N PHE A 96 8.16 -8.39 0.80
CA PHE A 96 7.61 -9.47 1.58
C PHE A 96 6.22 -9.85 1.06
N LYS A 97 5.88 -11.15 1.10
CA LYS A 97 4.56 -11.66 0.67
C LYS A 97 3.48 -11.46 1.75
N VAL A 98 3.49 -10.29 2.37
CA VAL A 98 2.53 -9.87 3.38
C VAL A 98 2.21 -8.39 3.23
N GLU A 99 0.95 -8.04 3.39
CA GLU A 99 0.48 -6.67 3.48
C GLU A 99 0.21 -6.31 4.95
N MET A 100 0.90 -5.28 5.45
CA MET A 100 0.73 -4.79 6.82
C MET A 100 -0.41 -3.79 6.87
N VAL A 101 -1.63 -4.28 7.15
CA VAL A 101 -2.82 -3.42 7.29
C VAL A 101 -2.94 -2.95 8.72
N ILE A 102 -2.95 -1.64 8.95
CA ILE A 102 -3.17 -1.03 10.26
C ILE A 102 -4.47 -0.24 10.28
N ARG A 103 -5.23 -0.39 11.36
CA ARG A 103 -6.57 0.21 11.50
C ARG A 103 -6.67 1.00 12.79
N GLY A 104 -6.99 2.28 12.68
CA GLY A 104 -7.29 3.15 13.81
C GLY A 104 -8.79 3.14 14.19
N TYR A 105 -9.65 2.63 13.31
CA TYR A 105 -11.10 2.66 13.47
C TYR A 105 -11.74 1.35 13.03
N LEU A 106 -12.86 1.00 13.66
CA LEU A 106 -13.69 -0.15 13.28
C LEU A 106 -14.49 0.19 12.02
N SER A 107 -13.86 0.10 10.85
CA SER A 107 -14.46 0.46 9.57
C SER A 107 -14.21 -0.60 8.49
N GLY A 108 -14.95 -0.53 7.39
CA GLY A 108 -14.75 -1.38 6.22
C GLY A 108 -14.82 -2.87 6.54
N HIS A 109 -13.76 -3.63 6.19
CA HIS A 109 -13.69 -5.08 6.42
C HIS A 109 -13.83 -5.43 7.90
N ALA A 110 -13.08 -4.77 8.79
CA ALA A 110 -13.16 -5.02 10.23
C ALA A 110 -14.57 -4.81 10.80
N ALA A 111 -15.28 -3.79 10.35
CA ALA A 111 -16.66 -3.54 10.77
C ALA A 111 -17.62 -4.63 10.28
N ARG A 112 -17.45 -5.12 9.04
CA ARG A 112 -18.25 -6.23 8.51
C ARG A 112 -18.06 -7.51 9.32
N GLU A 113 -16.82 -7.87 9.63
CA GLU A 113 -16.48 -9.04 10.44
C GLU A 113 -17.01 -8.92 11.87
N TYR A 114 -16.90 -7.74 12.46
CA TYR A 114 -17.42 -7.44 13.79
C TYR A 114 -18.95 -7.54 13.83
N LYS A 115 -19.66 -7.01 12.82
CA LYS A 115 -21.10 -7.11 12.66
C LYS A 115 -21.58 -8.56 12.44
N ALA A 116 -20.74 -9.37 11.80
CA ALA A 116 -20.97 -10.81 11.64
C ALA A 116 -20.74 -11.62 12.94
N GLY A 117 -20.39 -10.96 14.06
CA GLY A 117 -20.21 -11.57 15.36
C GLY A 117 -18.77 -11.91 15.73
N LYS A 118 -17.79 -11.68 14.85
CA LYS A 118 -16.38 -11.90 15.18
C LYS A 118 -15.89 -10.84 16.17
N ARG A 119 -15.03 -11.28 17.10
CA ARG A 119 -14.36 -10.41 18.09
C ARG A 119 -12.84 -10.52 18.00
N THR A 120 -12.38 -11.23 16.97
CA THR A 120 -10.95 -11.37 16.66
C THR A 120 -10.77 -11.26 15.17
N LEU A 121 -9.78 -10.48 14.73
CA LEU A 121 -9.40 -10.32 13.33
C LEU A 121 -7.89 -10.50 13.21
N CYS A 122 -7.41 -11.39 12.35
CA CYS A 122 -5.99 -11.73 12.18
C CYS A 122 -5.27 -12.05 13.51
N GLY A 123 -5.96 -12.71 14.45
CA GLY A 123 -5.43 -13.02 15.79
C GLY A 123 -5.53 -11.86 16.81
N VAL A 124 -5.95 -10.65 16.40
CA VAL A 124 -6.06 -9.49 17.28
C VAL A 124 -7.49 -9.35 17.81
N ALA A 125 -7.63 -9.23 19.14
CA ALA A 125 -8.93 -9.03 19.77
C ALA A 125 -9.48 -7.62 19.48
N MET A 126 -10.76 -7.56 19.17
CA MET A 126 -11.52 -6.32 19.04
C MET A 126 -12.40 -6.12 20.28
N PRO A 127 -12.38 -4.92 20.91
CA PRO A 127 -13.17 -4.68 22.12
C PRO A 127 -14.66 -4.90 21.95
N GLU A 128 -15.33 -5.34 23.00
CA GLU A 128 -16.80 -5.49 23.00
C GLU A 128 -17.51 -4.14 23.00
N GLY A 129 -18.72 -4.11 22.42
CA GLY A 129 -19.59 -2.95 22.44
C GLY A 129 -19.25 -1.84 21.44
N MET A 130 -18.26 -2.05 20.58
CA MET A 130 -17.92 -1.10 19.52
C MET A 130 -19.01 -1.05 18.43
N LYS A 131 -19.16 0.12 17.86
CA LYS A 131 -20.02 0.40 16.69
C LYS A 131 -19.14 0.68 15.48
N GLU A 132 -19.71 0.54 14.30
CA GLU A 132 -19.06 0.92 13.05
C GLU A 132 -18.59 2.37 13.11
N ASN A 133 -17.33 2.59 12.71
CA ASN A 133 -16.58 3.84 12.76
C ASN A 133 -16.11 4.29 14.15
N ASP A 134 -16.30 3.51 15.20
CA ASP A 134 -15.65 3.80 16.48
C ASP A 134 -14.13 3.69 16.35
N ARG A 135 -13.43 4.56 17.05
CA ARG A 135 -11.97 4.53 17.15
C ARG A 135 -11.54 3.36 18.05
N PHE A 136 -10.56 2.59 17.64
CA PHE A 136 -9.90 1.63 18.53
C PHE A 136 -9.14 2.35 19.64
N PRO A 137 -9.06 1.79 20.86
CA PRO A 137 -8.24 2.35 21.92
C PRO A 137 -6.78 2.53 21.50
N GLU A 138 -6.26 1.54 20.76
CA GLU A 138 -4.98 1.58 20.07
C GLU A 138 -5.16 1.03 18.66
N PRO A 139 -4.45 1.56 17.64
CA PRO A 139 -4.51 1.01 16.30
C PRO A 139 -4.12 -0.47 16.29
N ILE A 140 -4.86 -1.28 15.56
CA ILE A 140 -4.62 -2.72 15.43
C ILE A 140 -4.00 -3.04 14.07
N ILE A 141 -3.05 -3.99 14.05
CA ILE A 141 -2.45 -4.50 12.81
C ILE A 141 -3.13 -5.83 12.47
N THR A 142 -3.70 -5.88 11.27
CA THR A 142 -4.46 -7.02 10.75
C THR A 142 -3.89 -7.40 9.38
N PRO A 143 -2.80 -8.17 9.32
CA PRO A 143 -2.12 -8.47 8.07
C PRO A 143 -2.96 -9.28 7.11
N ALA A 144 -2.62 -9.18 5.82
CA ALA A 144 -3.12 -10.08 4.79
C ALA A 144 -1.95 -10.71 4.01
N THR A 145 -2.15 -11.89 3.47
CA THR A 145 -1.20 -12.47 2.51
C THR A 145 -1.24 -11.66 1.24
N LYS A 146 -0.10 -11.52 0.56
CA LYS A 146 -0.07 -10.99 -0.80
C LYS A 146 -0.23 -12.15 -1.77
N ALA A 147 -1.44 -12.27 -2.32
CA ALA A 147 -1.77 -13.30 -3.29
C ALA A 147 -1.04 -13.09 -4.62
N GLU A 148 -0.86 -14.17 -5.37
CA GLU A 148 -0.39 -14.09 -6.76
C GLU A 148 -1.47 -13.47 -7.67
N GLN A 149 -1.06 -13.00 -8.84
CA GLN A 149 -1.98 -12.32 -9.74
C GLN A 149 -3.13 -13.24 -10.17
N GLY A 150 -4.34 -12.91 -9.74
CA GLY A 150 -5.57 -13.69 -10.02
C GLY A 150 -6.23 -14.28 -8.77
N ASP A 151 -5.52 -14.33 -7.66
CA ASP A 151 -6.04 -14.75 -6.36
C ASP A 151 -6.37 -13.53 -5.47
N HIS A 152 -7.07 -13.76 -4.38
CA HIS A 152 -7.42 -12.73 -3.41
C HIS A 152 -6.53 -12.81 -2.18
N ASP A 153 -6.19 -11.63 -1.64
CA ASP A 153 -5.49 -11.52 -0.37
C ASP A 153 -6.36 -12.09 0.76
N GLU A 154 -5.75 -12.89 1.63
CA GLU A 154 -6.43 -13.53 2.74
C GLU A 154 -5.94 -12.95 4.08
N ASP A 155 -6.88 -12.74 5.00
CA ASP A 155 -6.55 -12.38 6.38
C ASP A 155 -5.64 -13.45 7.00
N ILE A 156 -4.54 -13.02 7.61
CA ILE A 156 -3.58 -13.93 8.25
C ILE A 156 -3.13 -13.36 9.60
N SER A 157 -2.94 -14.23 10.60
CA SER A 157 -2.41 -13.82 11.89
C SER A 157 -0.87 -13.69 11.87
N LYS A 158 -0.32 -12.85 12.75
CA LYS A 158 1.13 -12.81 13.03
C LYS A 158 1.69 -14.20 13.30
N GLU A 159 0.98 -14.98 14.13
CA GLU A 159 1.39 -16.33 14.48
C GLU A 159 1.50 -17.24 13.26
N ASP A 160 0.52 -17.20 12.37
CA ASP A 160 0.54 -17.99 11.13
C ASP A 160 1.59 -17.53 10.13
N ILE A 161 1.85 -16.21 10.04
CA ILE A 161 2.95 -15.66 9.21
C ILE A 161 4.27 -16.27 9.64
N LEU A 162 4.57 -16.22 10.93
CA LEU A 162 5.81 -16.75 11.50
C LEU A 162 5.88 -18.28 11.38
N LYS A 163 4.80 -18.97 11.69
CA LYS A 163 4.71 -20.44 11.61
C LYS A 163 4.90 -20.98 10.19
N ARG A 164 4.36 -20.27 9.19
CA ARG A 164 4.51 -20.63 7.76
C ARG A 164 5.85 -20.16 7.19
N GLY A 165 6.65 -19.39 7.93
CA GLY A 165 7.92 -18.87 7.47
C GLY A 165 7.80 -17.86 6.33
N ILE A 166 6.66 -17.14 6.22
CA ILE A 166 6.44 -16.10 5.21
C ILE A 166 7.37 -14.93 5.46
N VAL A 167 7.55 -14.56 6.74
CA VAL A 167 8.48 -13.53 7.20
C VAL A 167 9.18 -14.06 8.45
N SER A 168 10.44 -13.72 8.66
CA SER A 168 11.15 -14.04 9.90
C SER A 168 10.58 -13.27 11.09
N ALA A 169 10.80 -13.74 12.32
CA ALA A 169 10.35 -13.01 13.51
C ALA A 169 11.04 -11.64 13.65
N GLU A 170 12.29 -11.55 13.23
CA GLU A 170 13.09 -10.32 13.26
C GLU A 170 12.55 -9.31 12.25
N ASP A 171 12.34 -9.72 11.00
CA ASP A 171 11.79 -8.85 9.95
C ASP A 171 10.36 -8.43 10.27
N TYR A 172 9.53 -9.35 10.82
CA TYR A 172 8.17 -9.01 11.22
C TYR A 172 8.13 -7.93 12.31
N ALA A 173 9.07 -7.97 13.26
CA ALA A 173 9.18 -6.93 14.29
C ALA A 173 9.52 -5.56 13.68
N VAL A 174 10.38 -5.51 12.67
CA VAL A 174 10.70 -4.29 11.92
C VAL A 174 9.48 -3.80 11.15
N LEU A 175 8.78 -4.68 10.42
CA LEU A 175 7.56 -4.34 9.69
C LEU A 175 6.48 -3.77 10.63
N GLU A 176 6.30 -4.36 11.80
CA GLU A 176 5.35 -3.89 12.80
C GLU A 176 5.71 -2.52 13.35
N ASP A 177 6.98 -2.25 13.65
CA ASP A 177 7.47 -0.96 14.12
C ASP A 177 7.30 0.12 13.04
N TYR A 178 7.70 -0.17 11.81
CA TYR A 178 7.56 0.74 10.68
C TYR A 178 6.09 1.07 10.39
N THR A 179 5.23 0.06 10.40
CA THR A 179 3.79 0.21 10.22
C THR A 179 3.19 1.19 11.24
N LYS A 180 3.54 1.04 12.52
CA LYS A 180 3.06 1.91 13.59
C LYS A 180 3.58 3.34 13.43
N LYS A 181 4.86 3.52 13.17
CA LYS A 181 5.48 4.85 12.98
C LYS A 181 4.90 5.61 11.80
N LEU A 182 4.74 4.92 10.67
CA LEU A 182 4.16 5.51 9.46
C LEU A 182 2.69 5.89 9.68
N PHE A 183 1.90 5.04 10.34
CA PHE A 183 0.50 5.32 10.63
C PHE A 183 0.36 6.51 11.59
N GLN A 184 1.19 6.60 12.61
CA GLN A 184 1.20 7.74 13.54
C GLN A 184 1.52 9.03 12.79
N ARG A 185 2.61 9.09 12.01
CA ARG A 185 2.98 10.27 11.22
C ARG A 185 1.89 10.63 10.21
N GLY A 186 1.31 9.64 9.54
CA GLY A 186 0.19 9.83 8.62
C GLY A 186 -1.04 10.42 9.30
N THR A 187 -1.36 9.97 10.51
CA THR A 187 -2.45 10.52 11.34
C THR A 187 -2.20 11.98 11.67
N GLU A 188 -1.00 12.33 12.14
CA GLU A 188 -0.62 13.73 12.46
C GLU A 188 -0.71 14.65 11.23
N ILE A 189 -0.30 14.16 10.06
CA ILE A 189 -0.40 14.90 8.80
C ILE A 189 -1.86 15.10 8.39
N ALA A 190 -2.70 14.08 8.55
CA ALA A 190 -4.13 14.15 8.25
C ALA A 190 -4.86 15.11 9.17
N GLU A 191 -4.65 15.01 10.48
CA GLU A 191 -5.27 15.88 11.50
C GLU A 191 -5.00 17.37 11.26
N LYS A 192 -3.77 17.74 10.90
CA LYS A 192 -3.40 19.11 10.52
C LYS A 192 -4.17 19.66 9.32
N ARG A 193 -4.83 18.79 8.56
CA ARG A 193 -5.64 19.13 7.38
C ARG A 193 -7.14 18.92 7.60
N GLY A 194 -7.56 18.62 8.84
CA GLY A 194 -8.96 18.31 9.18
C GLY A 194 -9.45 16.98 8.60
N LEU A 195 -8.52 16.05 8.34
CA LEU A 195 -8.81 14.70 7.84
C LEU A 195 -8.57 13.66 8.93
N ILE A 196 -9.24 12.53 8.83
CA ILE A 196 -9.05 11.37 9.69
C ILE A 196 -8.40 10.26 8.85
N LEU A 197 -7.22 9.78 9.28
CA LEU A 197 -6.63 8.56 8.71
C LEU A 197 -7.26 7.36 9.41
N VAL A 198 -8.14 6.68 8.71
CA VAL A 198 -8.94 5.55 9.26
C VAL A 198 -8.11 4.27 9.29
N ASP A 199 -7.51 3.95 8.17
CA ASP A 199 -6.65 2.78 7.97
C ASP A 199 -5.67 3.04 6.83
N THR A 200 -4.66 2.20 6.74
CA THR A 200 -3.77 2.13 5.59
C THR A 200 -3.08 0.77 5.54
N LYS A 201 -2.42 0.47 4.42
CA LYS A 201 -1.59 -0.73 4.27
C LYS A 201 -0.22 -0.36 3.72
N TYR A 202 0.77 -1.14 4.13
CA TYR A 202 2.16 -1.03 3.70
C TYR A 202 2.65 -2.40 3.20
N GLU A 203 3.58 -2.35 2.24
CA GLU A 203 4.24 -3.49 1.62
C GLU A 203 5.75 -3.32 1.68
#